data_f4e2532d1bd46c0d163dea4484f5c662
#
_entry.id   f4e2532d1bd46c0d163dea4484f5c662
#
_cell.length_a   1.000
_cell.length_b   1.000
_cell.length_c   1.000
_cell.angle_alpha   90.00
_cell.angle_beta   90.00
_cell.angle_gamma   90.00
#
_symmetry.space_group_name_H-M   'P 1'
#
loop_
_entity.id
_entity.type
_entity.pdbx_description
1 polymer ?
#
loop_
_entity_poly.entity_id
_entity_poly.type
_entity_poly.pdbx_seq_one_letter_code
_entity_poly.pdbx_strand_id
1 'polypeptide(L)'
;MNRLFALVALVVWGVMVTVVGARQSQAGGPVRVVVWDERQPRQKQAYPEFLGNQIARALSARPGLTVRSVALDDAGQGISDKVLESCDVLIWWGHVRQGLIKPDAGQRIVRRIRSGKLSLIALHSAHWSTPFVEAMNARSRDDALAQVPEKFRSQAKIKLLPPVPPLYRAPKRSAALTPAATFFRNKDGRYEVNLRLSNCCFPAYRPDGKPSTITTRAPSHPIARGVPKVWTVAHTEMYDEPFHVPAPDVVVFEERWEAGERFRSGMVWNIGKGKVFYFRPGHETYGVYFEPTPLKVLENASRWLGGQLP
;
A
#
# COMPACT_ATOMS: atom_id res chain seq x y z
N MET A 1 -83.58 -2.60 11.97
CA MET A 1 -82.60 -1.53 11.84
C MET A 1 -81.30 -1.96 12.45
N ASN A 2 -80.47 -2.66 11.66
CA ASN A 2 -79.17 -3.18 12.09
C ASN A 2 -78.06 -2.39 11.40
N ARG A 3 -77.23 -1.69 12.18
CA ARG A 3 -76.05 -0.99 11.67
C ARG A 3 -74.86 -1.90 11.85
N LEU A 4 -74.26 -2.38 10.75
CA LEU A 4 -72.96 -3.03 10.72
C LEU A 4 -71.85 -1.98 10.85
N PHE A 5 -70.97 -2.15 11.85
CA PHE A 5 -69.69 -1.39 11.91
C PHE A 5 -68.61 -2.24 11.25
N ALA A 6 -68.01 -1.77 10.17
CA ALA A 6 -66.84 -2.37 9.55
C ALA A 6 -65.59 -1.82 10.26
N LEU A 7 -64.80 -2.71 10.87
CA LEU A 7 -63.44 -2.43 11.39
C LEU A 7 -62.46 -2.51 10.23
N VAL A 8 -61.79 -1.38 9.92
CA VAL A 8 -60.67 -1.34 8.99
C VAL A 8 -59.38 -1.52 9.83
N ALA A 9 -58.72 -2.66 9.67
CA ALA A 9 -57.43 -2.90 10.26
C ALA A 9 -56.33 -2.33 9.34
N LEU A 10 -55.66 -1.27 9.79
CA LEU A 10 -54.47 -0.72 9.17
C LEU A 10 -53.27 -1.62 9.54
N VAL A 11 -52.74 -2.34 8.55
CA VAL A 11 -51.44 -3.06 8.68
C VAL A 11 -50.35 -2.07 8.31
N VAL A 12 -49.62 -1.59 9.34
CA VAL A 12 -48.41 -0.78 9.14
C VAL A 12 -47.24 -1.73 8.92
N TRP A 13 -46.77 -1.81 7.70
CA TRP A 13 -45.51 -2.47 7.36
C TRP A 13 -44.33 -1.57 7.79
N GLY A 14 -43.71 -1.92 8.90
CA GLY A 14 -42.45 -1.30 9.32
C GLY A 14 -41.30 -1.80 8.43
N VAL A 15 -40.80 -0.93 7.53
CA VAL A 15 -39.57 -1.18 6.80
C VAL A 15 -38.41 -0.99 7.79
N MET A 16 -37.84 -2.11 8.27
CA MET A 16 -36.59 -2.09 9.01
C MET A 16 -35.44 -1.76 8.07
N VAL A 17 -35.06 -0.49 7.99
CA VAL A 17 -33.82 -0.08 7.33
C VAL A 17 -32.66 -0.49 8.20
N THR A 18 -32.01 -1.61 7.89
CA THR A 18 -30.72 -1.97 8.46
C THR A 18 -29.67 -1.00 7.94
N VAL A 19 -29.40 0.04 8.71
CA VAL A 19 -28.24 0.92 8.49
C VAL A 19 -27.01 0.08 8.75
N VAL A 20 -26.40 -0.46 7.68
CA VAL A 20 -25.04 -1.00 7.73
C VAL A 20 -24.11 0.19 8.04
N GLY A 21 -23.80 0.36 9.31
CA GLY A 21 -22.91 1.41 9.79
C GLY A 21 -21.54 1.26 9.12
N ALA A 22 -21.28 2.07 8.09
CA ALA A 22 -19.92 2.42 7.74
C ALA A 22 -19.32 3.02 9.01
N ARG A 23 -18.28 2.36 9.56
CA ARG A 23 -17.52 2.91 10.68
C ARG A 23 -16.94 4.24 10.20
N GLN A 24 -17.59 5.36 10.54
CA GLN A 24 -16.95 6.65 10.56
C GLN A 24 -15.71 6.47 11.42
N SER A 25 -14.51 6.78 10.87
CA SER A 25 -13.30 6.93 11.69
C SER A 25 -13.71 7.82 12.85
N GLN A 26 -13.48 7.38 14.09
CA GLN A 26 -13.72 8.22 15.25
C GLN A 26 -12.88 9.49 15.05
N ALA A 27 -13.53 10.57 14.64
CA ALA A 27 -12.93 11.88 14.56
C ALA A 27 -12.51 12.25 16.00
N GLY A 28 -11.21 12.11 16.35
CA GLY A 28 -10.70 12.57 17.61
C GLY A 28 -9.58 11.77 18.28
N GLY A 29 -9.34 10.51 17.96
CA GLY A 29 -8.27 9.70 18.57
C GLY A 29 -6.94 9.76 17.82
N PRO A 30 -5.79 9.42 18.48
CA PRO A 30 -4.51 9.34 17.81
C PRO A 30 -4.51 8.20 16.77
N VAL A 31 -3.83 8.42 15.62
CA VAL A 31 -3.60 7.35 14.64
C VAL A 31 -2.59 6.36 15.21
N ARG A 32 -2.96 5.08 15.20
CA ARG A 32 -2.11 3.99 15.70
C ARG A 32 -1.25 3.46 14.55
N VAL A 33 0.06 3.71 14.65
CA VAL A 33 1.05 3.33 13.63
C VAL A 33 1.91 2.19 14.16
N VAL A 34 2.06 1.15 13.37
CA VAL A 34 3.04 0.09 13.62
C VAL A 34 4.12 0.17 12.54
N VAL A 35 5.37 0.26 12.94
CA VAL A 35 6.53 0.21 12.04
C VAL A 35 7.12 -1.19 12.13
N TRP A 36 6.96 -1.98 11.07
CA TRP A 36 7.56 -3.29 10.94
C TRP A 36 8.91 -3.19 10.24
N ASP A 37 9.93 -3.82 10.82
CA ASP A 37 11.29 -3.84 10.32
C ASP A 37 11.90 -5.24 10.47
N GLU A 38 12.53 -5.75 9.43
CA GLU A 38 13.22 -7.05 9.51
C GLU A 38 14.48 -7.04 10.39
N ARG A 39 14.95 -5.87 10.79
CA ARG A 39 16.16 -5.64 11.63
C ARG A 39 17.39 -6.40 11.14
N GLN A 40 17.71 -6.28 9.85
CA GLN A 40 18.94 -6.88 9.33
C GLN A 40 20.19 -6.13 9.83
N PRO A 41 21.33 -6.84 10.08
CA PRO A 41 22.52 -6.24 10.72
C PRO A 41 23.14 -5.06 9.98
N ARG A 42 23.06 -5.01 8.64
CA ARG A 42 23.63 -3.91 7.83
C ARG A 42 22.99 -2.55 8.11
N GLN A 43 21.77 -2.52 8.62
CA GLN A 43 21.12 -1.27 9.04
C GLN A 43 21.95 -0.49 10.04
N LYS A 44 22.74 -1.16 10.89
CA LYS A 44 23.59 -0.51 11.91
C LYS A 44 24.69 0.38 11.33
N GLN A 45 24.94 0.30 10.01
CA GLN A 45 25.86 1.23 9.34
C GLN A 45 25.30 2.66 9.29
N ALA A 46 23.99 2.83 9.23
CA ALA A 46 23.32 4.13 9.21
C ALA A 46 22.36 4.35 10.40
N TYR A 47 21.81 3.27 10.96
CA TYR A 47 20.80 3.31 12.03
C TYR A 47 21.24 2.45 13.21
N PRO A 48 21.94 3.01 14.22
CA PRO A 48 22.48 2.24 15.36
C PRO A 48 21.43 1.37 16.05
N GLU A 49 20.20 1.90 16.20
CA GLU A 49 19.05 1.23 16.83
C GLU A 49 18.05 0.66 15.81
N PHE A 50 18.50 0.34 14.58
CA PHE A 50 17.69 -0.08 13.43
C PHE A 50 16.76 1.00 12.84
N LEU A 51 16.49 0.85 11.56
CA LEU A 51 15.74 1.81 10.74
C LEU A 51 14.29 1.97 11.22
N GLY A 52 13.61 0.87 11.51
CA GLY A 52 12.24 0.90 12.01
C GLY A 52 12.09 1.61 13.34
N ASN A 53 13.08 1.45 14.24
CA ASN A 53 13.09 2.16 15.52
C ASN A 53 13.33 3.66 15.33
N GLN A 54 14.18 4.06 14.38
CA GLN A 54 14.39 5.47 14.03
C GLN A 54 13.13 6.14 13.53
N ILE A 55 12.42 5.48 12.58
CA ILE A 55 11.12 5.98 12.09
C ILE A 55 10.12 6.08 13.25
N ALA A 56 9.99 5.02 14.06
CA ALA A 56 9.05 5.01 15.17
C ALA A 56 9.34 6.14 16.18
N ARG A 57 10.60 6.36 16.53
CA ARG A 57 11.03 7.45 17.42
C ARG A 57 10.64 8.82 16.86
N ALA A 58 10.97 9.06 15.58
CA ALA A 58 10.69 10.34 14.92
C ALA A 58 9.19 10.64 14.83
N LEU A 59 8.37 9.62 14.53
CA LEU A 59 6.92 9.78 14.42
C LEU A 59 6.24 9.83 15.80
N SER A 60 6.75 9.15 16.82
CA SER A 60 6.23 9.23 18.20
C SER A 60 6.31 10.64 18.80
N ALA A 61 7.27 11.45 18.33
CA ALA A 61 7.41 12.85 18.73
C ALA A 61 6.32 13.76 18.11
N ARG A 62 5.45 13.23 17.23
CA ARG A 62 4.41 14.00 16.53
C ARG A 62 3.07 13.88 17.26
N PRO A 63 2.47 14.98 17.73
CA PRO A 63 1.16 14.94 18.39
C PRO A 63 0.12 14.23 17.52
N GLY A 64 -0.77 13.45 18.14
CA GLY A 64 -1.84 12.74 17.43
C GLY A 64 -1.41 11.45 16.71
N LEU A 65 -0.16 11.00 16.87
CA LEU A 65 0.30 9.67 16.46
C LEU A 65 0.67 8.84 17.69
N THR A 66 0.23 7.58 17.73
CA THR A 66 0.70 6.56 18.67
C THR A 66 1.48 5.53 17.88
N VAL A 67 2.80 5.47 18.09
CA VAL A 67 3.69 4.70 17.22
C VAL A 67 4.44 3.65 18.03
N ARG A 68 4.60 2.46 17.46
CA ARG A 68 5.49 1.42 17.97
C ARG A 68 6.23 0.71 16.85
N SER A 69 7.43 0.26 17.13
CA SER A 69 8.21 -0.60 16.25
C SER A 69 8.02 -2.06 16.64
N VAL A 70 7.97 -2.93 15.63
CA VAL A 70 7.96 -4.38 15.75
C VAL A 70 8.95 -4.97 14.76
N ALA A 71 9.40 -6.21 15.01
CA ALA A 71 10.42 -6.84 14.20
C ALA A 71 9.98 -8.19 13.65
N LEU A 72 10.68 -8.65 12.61
CA LEU A 72 10.52 -9.99 12.06
C LEU A 72 10.70 -11.09 13.13
N ASP A 73 11.64 -10.89 14.07
CA ASP A 73 11.96 -11.86 15.11
C ASP A 73 11.02 -11.79 16.34
N ASP A 74 10.07 -10.84 16.37
CA ASP A 74 9.06 -10.77 17.41
C ASP A 74 8.01 -11.89 17.26
N ALA A 75 7.26 -12.19 18.31
CA ALA A 75 6.21 -13.18 18.30
C ALA A 75 5.21 -12.96 17.15
N GLY A 76 4.93 -14.02 16.40
CA GLY A 76 4.09 -13.94 15.19
C GLY A 76 4.70 -13.08 14.09
N GLN A 77 6.03 -13.03 14.01
CA GLN A 77 6.80 -12.24 13.05
C GLN A 77 6.46 -10.73 13.11
N GLY A 78 6.08 -10.23 14.29
CA GLY A 78 5.66 -8.85 14.49
C GLY A 78 4.31 -8.48 13.85
N ILE A 79 3.57 -9.43 13.28
CA ILE A 79 2.30 -9.23 12.57
C ILE A 79 1.20 -10.19 13.04
N SER A 80 1.20 -10.54 14.33
CA SER A 80 0.09 -11.29 14.93
C SER A 80 -1.23 -10.52 14.78
N ASP A 81 -2.36 -11.22 14.86
CA ASP A 81 -3.68 -10.57 14.77
C ASP A 81 -3.85 -9.47 15.81
N LYS A 82 -3.35 -9.67 17.05
CA LYS A 82 -3.33 -8.64 18.10
C LYS A 82 -2.56 -7.39 17.67
N VAL A 83 -1.43 -7.54 16.97
CA VAL A 83 -0.65 -6.41 16.43
C VAL A 83 -1.45 -5.69 15.36
N LEU A 84 -2.00 -6.43 14.39
CA LEU A 84 -2.76 -5.85 13.29
C LEU A 84 -4.09 -5.21 13.72
N GLU A 85 -4.71 -5.69 14.81
CA GLU A 85 -5.92 -5.08 15.39
C GLU A 85 -5.67 -3.76 16.10
N SER A 86 -4.47 -3.59 16.62
CA SER A 86 -4.03 -2.35 17.27
C SER A 86 -3.40 -1.34 16.32
N CYS A 87 -3.57 -1.50 14.99
CA CYS A 87 -2.88 -0.74 13.97
C CYS A 87 -3.87 -0.17 12.95
N ASP A 88 -3.79 1.14 12.69
CA ASP A 88 -4.53 1.82 11.62
C ASP A 88 -3.65 1.96 10.37
N VAL A 89 -2.34 2.16 10.58
CA VAL A 89 -1.34 2.28 9.53
C VAL A 89 -0.13 1.40 9.83
N LEU A 90 0.17 0.48 8.91
CA LEU A 90 1.35 -0.37 8.96
C LEU A 90 2.42 0.22 8.03
N ILE A 91 3.55 0.64 8.59
CA ILE A 91 4.75 1.02 7.83
C ILE A 91 5.62 -0.23 7.75
N TRP A 92 6.03 -0.59 6.53
CA TRP A 92 6.81 -1.79 6.28
C TRP A 92 8.16 -1.44 5.66
N TRP A 93 9.21 -1.88 6.32
CA TRP A 93 10.55 -1.87 5.76
C TRP A 93 11.17 -3.27 5.84
N GLY A 94 11.73 -3.77 4.75
CA GLY A 94 12.45 -5.03 4.69
C GLY A 94 13.22 -5.16 3.38
N HIS A 95 14.33 -5.89 3.37
CA HIS A 95 15.19 -6.04 2.20
C HIS A 95 15.62 -7.51 1.99
N VAL A 96 16.30 -8.11 2.97
CA VAL A 96 16.92 -9.44 2.77
C VAL A 96 16.17 -10.60 3.44
N ARG A 97 15.34 -10.32 4.46
CA ARG A 97 14.63 -11.33 5.25
C ARG A 97 13.11 -11.30 5.10
N GLN A 98 12.57 -10.28 4.43
CA GLN A 98 11.12 -10.14 4.26
C GLN A 98 10.47 -11.30 3.48
N GLY A 99 11.24 -12.09 2.71
CA GLY A 99 10.79 -13.32 2.08
C GLY A 99 10.46 -14.46 3.05
N LEU A 100 10.81 -14.33 4.35
CA LEU A 100 10.39 -15.24 5.41
C LEU A 100 8.90 -15.08 5.77
N ILE A 101 8.28 -13.97 5.38
CA ILE A 101 6.84 -13.73 5.54
C ILE A 101 6.08 -14.51 4.47
N LYS A 102 5.26 -15.47 4.89
CA LYS A 102 4.50 -16.33 3.97
C LYS A 102 3.34 -15.58 3.30
N PRO A 103 2.90 -16.00 2.11
CA PRO A 103 1.80 -15.36 1.36
C PRO A 103 0.50 -15.22 2.16
N ASP A 104 0.12 -16.20 2.98
CA ASP A 104 -1.09 -16.16 3.80
C ASP A 104 -1.08 -14.98 4.82
N ALA A 105 0.10 -14.64 5.36
CA ALA A 105 0.25 -13.48 6.23
C ALA A 105 0.04 -12.17 5.45
N GLY A 106 0.60 -12.07 4.23
CA GLY A 106 0.34 -10.94 3.34
C GLY A 106 -1.13 -10.80 2.98
N GLN A 107 -1.79 -11.90 2.62
CA GLN A 107 -3.23 -11.93 2.31
C GLN A 107 -4.08 -11.51 3.52
N ARG A 108 -3.67 -11.89 4.73
CA ARG A 108 -4.34 -11.45 5.97
C ARG A 108 -4.27 -9.93 6.15
N ILE A 109 -3.10 -9.32 5.88
CA ILE A 109 -2.93 -7.87 5.86
C ILE A 109 -3.83 -7.24 4.79
N VAL A 110 -3.82 -7.77 3.56
CA VAL A 110 -4.64 -7.24 2.45
C VAL A 110 -6.14 -7.33 2.75
N ARG A 111 -6.63 -8.40 3.38
CA ARG A 111 -8.04 -8.47 3.82
C ARG A 111 -8.40 -7.31 4.77
N ARG A 112 -7.50 -6.92 5.67
CA ARG A 112 -7.71 -5.78 6.57
C ARG A 112 -7.68 -4.44 5.81
N ILE A 113 -6.79 -4.31 4.82
CA ILE A 113 -6.76 -3.13 3.93
C ILE A 113 -8.09 -3.04 3.18
N ARG A 114 -8.54 -4.10 2.52
CA ARG A 114 -9.80 -4.12 1.76
C ARG A 114 -11.02 -3.77 2.60
N SER A 115 -11.02 -4.15 3.87
CA SER A 115 -12.11 -3.81 4.81
C SER A 115 -12.01 -2.39 5.40
N GLY A 116 -10.96 -1.62 5.10
CA GLY A 116 -10.72 -0.28 5.64
C GLY A 116 -10.26 -0.28 7.10
N LYS A 117 -9.81 -1.42 7.63
CA LYS A 117 -9.31 -1.55 9.01
C LYS A 117 -7.82 -1.26 9.15
N LEU A 118 -7.11 -1.16 8.03
CA LEU A 118 -5.67 -0.96 7.95
C LEU A 118 -5.32 -0.28 6.63
N SER A 119 -4.27 0.53 6.63
CA SER A 119 -3.58 1.00 5.43
C SER A 119 -2.10 0.65 5.50
N LEU A 120 -1.43 0.52 4.35
CA LEU A 120 -0.03 0.12 4.26
C LEU A 120 0.83 1.24 3.69
N ILE A 121 1.97 1.51 4.32
CA ILE A 121 3.08 2.27 3.75
C ILE A 121 4.23 1.29 3.51
N ALA A 122 4.58 1.06 2.25
CA ALA A 122 5.70 0.21 1.87
C ALA A 122 6.90 1.06 1.49
N LEU A 123 8.04 0.81 2.13
CA LEU A 123 9.23 1.64 2.00
C LEU A 123 10.32 0.94 1.20
N HIS A 124 10.92 1.64 0.25
CA HIS A 124 12.12 1.23 -0.47
C HIS A 124 12.02 -0.21 -1.04
N SER A 125 12.86 -1.12 -0.59
CA SER A 125 12.88 -2.53 -0.98
C SER A 125 11.65 -3.33 -0.56
N ALA A 126 10.74 -2.76 0.22
CA ALA A 126 9.44 -3.38 0.50
C ALA A 126 8.55 -3.55 -0.76
N HIS A 127 8.96 -3.06 -1.93
CA HIS A 127 8.27 -3.31 -3.20
C HIS A 127 8.10 -4.80 -3.52
N TRP A 128 8.97 -5.66 -3.01
CA TRP A 128 8.85 -7.11 -3.16
C TRP A 128 8.47 -7.83 -1.86
N SER A 129 8.08 -7.10 -0.81
CA SER A 129 7.54 -7.70 0.42
C SER A 129 6.23 -8.43 0.16
N THR A 130 5.99 -9.51 0.90
CA THR A 130 4.74 -10.27 0.80
C THR A 130 3.49 -9.39 0.92
N PRO A 131 3.35 -8.46 1.89
CA PRO A 131 2.15 -7.63 1.97
C PRO A 131 2.00 -6.67 0.79
N PHE A 132 3.09 -6.12 0.23
CA PHE A 132 2.99 -5.26 -0.95
C PHE A 132 2.62 -6.06 -2.21
N VAL A 133 3.28 -7.20 -2.46
CA VAL A 133 2.99 -8.07 -3.60
C VAL A 133 1.54 -8.53 -3.58
N GLU A 134 1.03 -9.01 -2.43
CA GLU A 134 -0.37 -9.42 -2.30
C GLU A 134 -1.35 -8.25 -2.46
N ALA A 135 -0.98 -7.04 -2.04
CA ALA A 135 -1.77 -5.84 -2.28
C ALA A 135 -1.83 -5.49 -3.77
N MET A 136 -0.70 -5.55 -4.49
CA MET A 136 -0.66 -5.33 -5.94
C MET A 136 -1.40 -6.43 -6.70
N ASN A 137 -1.34 -7.68 -6.26
CA ASN A 137 -2.14 -8.77 -6.81
C ASN A 137 -3.64 -8.53 -6.63
N ALA A 138 -4.08 -8.07 -5.46
CA ALA A 138 -5.47 -7.72 -5.19
C ALA A 138 -5.94 -6.57 -6.10
N ARG A 139 -5.13 -5.50 -6.24
CA ARG A 139 -5.41 -4.38 -7.14
C ARG A 139 -5.49 -4.84 -8.60
N SER A 140 -4.57 -5.66 -9.05
CA SER A 140 -4.58 -6.21 -10.42
C SER A 140 -5.86 -6.99 -10.73
N ARG A 141 -6.38 -7.74 -9.76
CA ARG A 141 -7.65 -8.46 -9.91
C ARG A 141 -8.83 -7.50 -9.99
N ASP A 142 -8.86 -6.47 -9.14
CA ASP A 142 -9.93 -5.47 -9.15
C ASP A 142 -9.93 -4.69 -10.48
N ASP A 143 -8.76 -4.28 -10.97
CA ASP A 143 -8.59 -3.58 -12.24
C ASP A 143 -9.00 -4.47 -13.44
N ALA A 144 -8.67 -5.76 -13.42
CA ALA A 144 -9.08 -6.70 -14.45
C ALA A 144 -10.60 -6.93 -14.43
N LEU A 145 -11.21 -7.10 -13.26
CA LEU A 145 -12.67 -7.23 -13.14
C LEU A 145 -13.40 -5.96 -13.56
N ALA A 146 -12.84 -4.78 -13.28
CA ALA A 146 -13.43 -3.51 -13.68
C ALA A 146 -13.58 -3.36 -15.21
N GLN A 147 -12.70 -4.01 -15.98
CA GLN A 147 -12.75 -4.04 -17.44
C GLN A 147 -13.81 -5.01 -18.01
N VAL A 148 -14.30 -5.95 -17.20
CA VAL A 148 -15.43 -6.81 -17.59
C VAL A 148 -16.72 -6.01 -17.47
N PRO A 149 -17.63 -6.04 -18.46
CA PRO A 149 -18.92 -5.38 -18.37
C PRO A 149 -19.67 -5.77 -17.10
N GLU A 150 -20.26 -4.82 -16.40
CA GLU A 150 -20.80 -4.97 -15.04
C GLU A 150 -21.71 -6.19 -14.88
N LYS A 151 -22.64 -6.39 -15.80
CA LYS A 151 -23.59 -7.50 -15.81
C LYS A 151 -22.95 -8.90 -15.86
N PHE A 152 -21.65 -9.00 -16.21
CA PHE A 152 -20.93 -10.27 -16.31
C PHE A 152 -19.86 -10.44 -15.20
N ARG A 153 -19.56 -9.40 -14.41
CA ARG A 153 -18.45 -9.42 -13.42
C ARG A 153 -18.59 -10.54 -12.39
N SER A 154 -19.81 -10.75 -11.88
CA SER A 154 -20.06 -11.77 -10.86
C SER A 154 -19.83 -13.21 -11.35
N GLN A 155 -19.88 -13.44 -12.67
CA GLN A 155 -19.68 -14.74 -13.30
C GLN A 155 -18.31 -14.87 -13.98
N ALA A 156 -17.51 -13.80 -14.02
CA ALA A 156 -16.20 -13.81 -14.66
C ALA A 156 -15.24 -14.73 -13.89
N LYS A 157 -14.54 -15.59 -14.64
CA LYS A 157 -13.49 -16.44 -14.09
C LYS A 157 -12.13 -15.81 -14.34
N ILE A 158 -11.34 -15.62 -13.27
CA ILE A 158 -9.96 -15.14 -13.38
C ILE A 158 -9.01 -16.31 -13.21
N LYS A 159 -8.20 -16.56 -14.23
CA LYS A 159 -7.05 -17.44 -14.20
C LYS A 159 -5.81 -16.60 -13.93
N LEU A 160 -5.17 -16.83 -12.78
CA LEU A 160 -3.95 -16.14 -12.41
C LEU A 160 -2.76 -16.82 -13.07
N LEU A 161 -1.91 -16.01 -13.70
CA LEU A 161 -0.64 -16.42 -14.29
C LEU A 161 0.50 -15.77 -13.50
N PRO A 162 1.57 -16.51 -13.17
CA PRO A 162 2.73 -15.95 -12.48
C PRO A 162 3.36 -14.83 -13.32
N PRO A 163 4.04 -13.84 -12.69
CA PRO A 163 4.73 -12.79 -13.43
C PRO A 163 5.90 -13.36 -14.27
N VAL A 164 6.25 -12.64 -15.33
CA VAL A 164 7.43 -12.93 -16.16
C VAL A 164 8.22 -11.62 -16.31
N PRO A 165 9.49 -11.60 -15.82
CA PRO A 165 10.17 -12.66 -15.08
C PRO A 165 9.50 -12.98 -13.75
N PRO A 166 9.86 -14.08 -13.07
CA PRO A 166 9.36 -14.40 -11.74
C PRO A 166 9.59 -13.28 -10.72
N LEU A 167 8.85 -13.31 -9.61
CA LEU A 167 9.07 -12.41 -8.47
C LEU A 167 10.56 -12.38 -8.08
N TYR A 168 11.02 -11.23 -7.59
CA TYR A 168 12.42 -10.97 -7.16
C TYR A 168 13.48 -10.95 -8.28
N ARG A 169 13.07 -11.03 -9.54
CA ARG A 169 13.97 -10.87 -10.69
C ARG A 169 13.64 -9.58 -11.43
N ALA A 170 14.67 -8.78 -11.63
CA ALA A 170 14.56 -7.56 -12.43
C ALA A 170 14.10 -7.90 -13.87
N PRO A 171 13.04 -7.27 -14.39
CA PRO A 171 12.64 -7.40 -15.78
C PRO A 171 13.65 -6.69 -16.69
N LYS A 172 13.76 -7.13 -17.94
CA LYS A 172 14.47 -6.32 -18.95
C LYS A 172 13.67 -5.02 -19.20
N ARG A 173 14.34 -3.93 -19.54
CA ARG A 173 13.66 -2.65 -19.88
C ARG A 173 12.64 -2.81 -21.01
N SER A 174 12.90 -3.72 -21.96
CA SER A 174 12.01 -4.04 -23.08
C SER A 174 10.95 -5.11 -22.77
N ALA A 175 10.89 -5.61 -21.53
CA ALA A 175 9.90 -6.62 -21.17
C ALA A 175 8.47 -6.03 -21.19
N ALA A 176 7.50 -6.86 -21.60
CA ALA A 176 6.09 -6.49 -21.50
C ALA A 176 5.72 -6.17 -20.06
N LEU A 177 5.00 -5.07 -19.87
CA LEU A 177 4.59 -4.62 -18.55
C LEU A 177 3.67 -5.63 -17.85
N THR A 178 3.84 -5.75 -16.56
CA THR A 178 2.93 -6.50 -15.69
C THR A 178 2.41 -5.59 -14.58
N PRO A 179 1.14 -5.76 -14.16
CA PRO A 179 0.19 -6.80 -14.57
C PRO A 179 -0.32 -6.61 -16.00
N ALA A 180 -0.81 -7.72 -16.60
CA ALA A 180 -1.44 -7.70 -17.90
C ALA A 180 -2.62 -8.69 -17.94
N ALA A 181 -3.75 -8.28 -18.50
CA ALA A 181 -4.95 -9.10 -18.60
C ALA A 181 -5.33 -9.33 -20.06
N THR A 182 -5.75 -10.55 -20.38
CA THR A 182 -6.40 -10.89 -21.65
C THR A 182 -7.77 -11.46 -21.38
N PHE A 183 -8.75 -11.04 -22.20
CA PHE A 183 -10.15 -11.30 -21.98
C PHE A 183 -10.69 -12.21 -23.07
N PHE A 184 -11.39 -13.25 -22.69
CA PHE A 184 -12.06 -14.18 -23.59
C PHE A 184 -13.54 -14.23 -23.21
N ARG A 185 -14.39 -14.38 -24.22
CA ARG A 185 -15.81 -14.68 -24.03
C ARG A 185 -16.06 -16.10 -24.53
N ASN A 186 -16.44 -17.01 -23.63
CA ASN A 186 -16.74 -18.38 -24.01
C ASN A 186 -18.09 -18.50 -24.74
N LYS A 187 -18.40 -19.70 -25.25
CA LYS A 187 -19.64 -19.98 -25.98
C LYS A 187 -20.90 -19.72 -25.14
N ASP A 188 -20.81 -19.86 -23.81
CA ASP A 188 -21.89 -19.58 -22.87
C ASP A 188 -22.04 -18.09 -22.54
N GLY A 189 -21.27 -17.22 -23.19
CA GLY A 189 -21.29 -15.78 -23.02
C GLY A 189 -20.57 -15.28 -21.75
N ARG A 190 -19.92 -16.16 -20.97
CA ARG A 190 -19.17 -15.82 -19.76
C ARG A 190 -17.79 -15.28 -20.12
N TYR A 191 -17.28 -14.38 -19.28
CA TYR A 191 -15.92 -13.88 -19.43
C TYR A 191 -14.91 -14.77 -18.67
N GLU A 192 -13.82 -15.06 -19.35
CA GLU A 192 -12.61 -15.65 -18.77
C GLU A 192 -11.47 -14.63 -18.92
N VAL A 193 -10.76 -14.37 -17.82
CA VAL A 193 -9.68 -13.39 -17.77
C VAL A 193 -8.40 -14.11 -17.40
N ASN A 194 -7.42 -14.15 -18.30
CA ASN A 194 -6.08 -14.57 -17.96
C ASN A 194 -5.32 -13.33 -17.44
N LEU A 195 -5.08 -13.29 -16.13
CA LEU A 195 -4.39 -12.19 -15.46
C LEU A 195 -2.97 -12.60 -15.12
N ARG A 196 -1.98 -12.06 -15.82
CA ARG A 196 -0.58 -12.12 -15.41
C ARG A 196 -0.35 -11.15 -14.26
N LEU A 197 0.12 -11.67 -13.14
CA LEU A 197 0.35 -10.91 -11.92
C LEU A 197 1.53 -9.95 -12.06
N SER A 198 1.58 -8.95 -11.18
CA SER A 198 2.66 -7.97 -11.10
C SER A 198 3.99 -8.63 -10.71
N ASN A 199 5.08 -8.26 -11.38
CA ASN A 199 6.42 -8.66 -10.97
C ASN A 199 6.91 -7.89 -9.75
N CYS A 200 6.41 -6.65 -9.52
CA CYS A 200 6.78 -5.74 -8.44
C CYS A 200 8.27 -5.36 -8.42
N CYS A 201 8.95 -5.44 -9.57
CA CYS A 201 10.33 -5.02 -9.76
C CYS A 201 10.48 -4.05 -10.93
N PHE A 202 11.68 -3.57 -11.14
CA PHE A 202 12.10 -2.59 -12.15
C PHE A 202 13.42 -3.03 -12.79
N PRO A 203 13.79 -2.53 -14.01
CA PRO A 203 14.90 -3.09 -14.79
C PRO A 203 16.30 -2.78 -14.24
N ALA A 204 16.46 -1.71 -13.48
CA ALA A 204 17.78 -1.32 -13.00
C ALA A 204 17.73 -0.66 -11.62
N TYR A 205 18.75 -0.93 -10.84
CA TYR A 205 19.07 -0.27 -9.58
C TYR A 205 20.57 -0.04 -9.46
N ARG A 206 20.98 0.94 -8.66
CA ARG A 206 22.40 1.24 -8.43
C ARG A 206 22.59 1.77 -7.01
N PRO A 207 23.25 1.01 -6.11
CA PRO A 207 23.49 1.39 -4.73
C PRO A 207 24.78 2.20 -4.56
N ASP A 208 25.00 3.23 -5.40
CA ASP A 208 26.21 4.05 -5.40
C ASP A 208 26.17 5.22 -4.40
N GLY A 209 25.07 5.39 -3.70
CA GLY A 209 24.90 6.45 -2.70
C GLY A 209 24.83 7.87 -3.28
N LYS A 210 24.69 8.03 -4.60
CA LYS A 210 24.56 9.34 -5.21
C LYS A 210 23.23 10.01 -4.85
N PRO A 211 23.19 11.34 -4.83
CA PRO A 211 21.97 12.07 -4.53
C PRO A 211 20.92 11.88 -5.61
N SER A 212 19.67 12.08 -5.22
CA SER A 212 18.54 12.18 -6.14
C SER A 212 17.79 13.50 -5.95
N THR A 213 17.08 13.92 -7.00
CA THR A 213 16.16 15.05 -6.96
C THR A 213 14.73 14.55 -7.05
N ILE A 214 13.89 14.90 -6.08
CA ILE A 214 12.48 14.53 -6.04
C ILE A 214 11.62 15.75 -6.35
N THR A 215 10.68 15.57 -7.29
CA THR A 215 9.66 16.56 -7.65
C THR A 215 8.32 16.13 -7.07
N THR A 216 7.64 17.03 -6.35
CA THR A 216 6.27 16.87 -5.88
C THR A 216 5.31 17.05 -7.05
N ARG A 217 4.71 15.95 -7.52
CA ARG A 217 3.82 15.91 -8.71
C ARG A 217 2.38 16.24 -8.36
N ALA A 218 1.94 15.92 -7.15
CA ALA A 218 0.61 16.23 -6.63
C ALA A 218 0.69 17.11 -5.37
N PRO A 219 0.97 18.42 -5.49
CA PRO A 219 1.20 19.29 -4.33
C PRO A 219 -0.03 19.53 -3.47
N SER A 220 -1.23 19.36 -4.01
CA SER A 220 -2.49 19.43 -3.26
C SER A 220 -2.83 18.15 -2.49
N HIS A 221 -2.12 17.05 -2.76
CA HIS A 221 -2.37 15.79 -2.06
C HIS A 221 -1.95 15.89 -0.58
N PRO A 222 -2.73 15.37 0.39
CA PRO A 222 -2.41 15.48 1.82
C PRO A 222 -1.01 15.00 2.20
N ILE A 223 -0.49 13.96 1.54
CA ILE A 223 0.88 13.46 1.75
C ILE A 223 1.94 14.53 1.41
N ALA A 224 1.66 15.43 0.47
CA ALA A 224 2.58 16.48 0.05
C ALA A 224 2.49 17.77 0.89
N ARG A 225 1.62 17.82 1.90
CA ARG A 225 1.41 19.03 2.71
C ARG A 225 2.69 19.47 3.41
N GLY A 226 3.16 20.70 3.10
CA GLY A 226 4.40 21.24 3.64
C GLY A 226 5.68 20.57 3.15
N VAL A 227 5.59 19.75 2.09
CA VAL A 227 6.75 19.19 1.37
C VAL A 227 7.13 20.16 0.25
N PRO A 228 8.43 20.48 0.05
CA PRO A 228 8.87 21.37 -1.03
C PRO A 228 8.46 20.84 -2.41
N LYS A 229 8.29 21.77 -3.38
CA LYS A 229 8.01 21.41 -4.77
C LYS A 229 9.13 20.55 -5.39
N VAL A 230 10.37 20.87 -5.03
CA VAL A 230 11.57 20.10 -5.41
C VAL A 230 12.46 19.98 -4.18
N TRP A 231 12.98 18.80 -3.94
CA TRP A 231 13.87 18.50 -2.82
C TRP A 231 14.83 17.37 -3.17
N THR A 232 15.88 17.19 -2.40
CA THR A 232 16.92 16.18 -2.64
C THR A 232 16.99 15.18 -1.51
N VAL A 233 17.37 13.94 -1.83
CA VAL A 233 17.88 12.95 -0.89
C VAL A 233 19.38 12.85 -1.12
N ALA A 234 20.16 13.16 -0.09
CA ALA A 234 21.61 13.33 -0.24
C ALA A 234 22.33 12.03 -0.61
N HIS A 235 21.90 10.92 -0.03
CA HIS A 235 22.48 9.59 -0.27
C HIS A 235 21.37 8.57 -0.44
N THR A 236 21.33 7.89 -1.60
CA THR A 236 20.27 6.94 -1.88
C THR A 236 20.69 5.88 -2.90
N GLU A 237 19.91 4.82 -3.01
CA GLU A 237 20.00 3.85 -4.09
C GLU A 237 19.11 4.29 -5.25
N MET A 238 19.62 4.24 -6.47
CA MET A 238 18.86 4.53 -7.68
C MET A 238 17.96 3.36 -8.07
N TYR A 239 16.69 3.67 -8.42
CA TYR A 239 15.76 2.79 -9.12
C TYR A 239 15.34 3.41 -10.44
N ASP A 240 15.06 2.58 -11.46
CA ASP A 240 14.67 3.09 -12.77
C ASP A 240 13.41 2.40 -13.32
N GLU A 241 12.58 3.18 -14.01
CA GLU A 241 11.36 2.70 -14.67
C GLU A 241 11.66 1.78 -15.88
N PRO A 242 10.70 0.92 -16.27
CA PRO A 242 9.35 0.82 -15.76
C PRO A 242 9.24 -0.04 -14.50
N PHE A 243 8.49 0.42 -13.51
CA PHE A 243 8.12 -0.37 -12.36
C PHE A 243 6.89 -1.21 -12.66
N HIS A 244 7.00 -2.54 -12.55
CA HIS A 244 6.00 -3.52 -12.92
C HIS A 244 4.94 -3.72 -11.83
N VAL A 245 4.10 -2.71 -11.65
CA VAL A 245 2.96 -2.68 -10.71
C VAL A 245 1.71 -2.19 -11.42
N PRO A 246 0.49 -2.40 -10.89
CA PRO A 246 -0.73 -1.76 -11.42
C PRO A 246 -0.55 -0.25 -11.49
N ALA A 247 -1.25 0.40 -12.41
CA ALA A 247 -1.26 1.86 -12.46
C ALA A 247 -1.69 2.42 -11.10
N PRO A 248 -0.92 3.34 -10.48
CA PRO A 248 -1.32 3.99 -9.25
C PRO A 248 -2.48 4.96 -9.51
N ASP A 249 -3.33 5.15 -8.50
CA ASP A 249 -4.39 6.17 -8.56
C ASP A 249 -3.79 7.58 -8.49
N VAL A 250 -2.68 7.74 -7.75
CA VAL A 250 -1.96 9.01 -7.65
C VAL A 250 -0.45 8.76 -7.65
N VAL A 251 0.29 9.54 -8.44
CA VAL A 251 1.74 9.71 -8.31
C VAL A 251 1.99 11.01 -7.56
N VAL A 252 2.41 10.90 -6.29
CA VAL A 252 2.66 12.06 -5.43
C VAL A 252 4.05 12.63 -5.68
N PHE A 253 5.04 11.76 -5.87
CA PHE A 253 6.45 12.13 -6.07
C PHE A 253 7.06 11.39 -7.26
N GLU A 254 7.91 12.10 -8.01
CA GLU A 254 8.78 11.55 -9.05
C GLU A 254 10.23 11.91 -8.71
N GLU A 255 11.14 10.99 -8.92
CA GLU A 255 12.54 11.07 -8.56
C GLU A 255 13.43 10.88 -9.79
N ARG A 256 14.56 11.59 -9.81
CA ARG A 256 15.52 11.57 -10.91
C ARG A 256 16.96 11.55 -10.38
N TRP A 257 17.82 10.91 -11.16
CA TRP A 257 19.26 10.85 -10.93
C TRP A 257 20.03 11.51 -12.08
N GLU A 258 21.30 11.82 -11.83
CA GLU A 258 22.15 12.56 -12.75
C GLU A 258 22.30 11.89 -14.14
N ALA A 259 22.36 10.56 -14.19
CA ALA A 259 22.51 9.81 -15.44
C ALA A 259 21.20 9.67 -16.25
N GLY A 260 20.12 10.34 -15.81
CA GLY A 260 18.85 10.39 -16.53
C GLY A 260 17.81 9.38 -16.11
N GLU A 261 18.12 8.52 -15.14
CA GLU A 261 17.14 7.56 -14.59
C GLU A 261 16.01 8.32 -13.88
N ARG A 262 14.85 7.72 -13.88
CA ARG A 262 13.66 8.26 -13.24
C ARG A 262 12.83 7.16 -12.59
N PHE A 263 12.12 7.52 -11.52
CA PHE A 263 11.24 6.60 -10.82
C PHE A 263 10.05 7.34 -10.19
N ARG A 264 8.87 6.73 -10.23
CA ARG A 264 7.71 7.19 -9.46
C ARG A 264 7.93 6.84 -7.99
N SER A 265 8.49 7.76 -7.22
CA SER A 265 9.01 7.51 -5.87
C SER A 265 7.96 7.63 -4.76
N GLY A 266 6.76 8.15 -5.07
CA GLY A 266 5.63 8.18 -4.15
C GLY A 266 4.33 7.86 -4.87
N MET A 267 3.74 6.69 -4.61
CA MET A 267 2.57 6.18 -5.32
C MET A 267 1.50 5.72 -4.36
N VAL A 268 0.23 5.98 -4.71
CA VAL A 268 -0.94 5.58 -3.93
C VAL A 268 -1.84 4.67 -4.76
N TRP A 269 -2.33 3.61 -4.14
CA TRP A 269 -3.40 2.74 -4.66
C TRP A 269 -4.53 2.62 -3.64
N ASN A 270 -5.78 2.72 -4.11
CA ASN A 270 -6.94 2.33 -3.35
C ASN A 270 -7.16 0.81 -3.51
N ILE A 271 -7.39 0.11 -2.41
CA ILE A 271 -7.63 -1.33 -2.38
C ILE A 271 -8.84 -1.61 -1.50
N GLY A 272 -10.01 -1.80 -2.11
CA GLY A 272 -11.26 -1.83 -1.38
C GLY A 272 -11.52 -0.51 -0.66
N LYS A 273 -11.66 -0.54 0.68
CA LYS A 273 -11.88 0.65 1.52
C LYS A 273 -10.60 1.25 2.09
N GLY A 274 -9.47 0.56 1.98
CA GLY A 274 -8.17 1.03 2.47
C GLY A 274 -7.24 1.45 1.34
N LYS A 275 -6.01 1.79 1.70
CA LYS A 275 -5.02 2.34 0.77
C LYS A 275 -3.64 1.75 0.99
N VAL A 276 -2.83 1.78 -0.07
CA VAL A 276 -1.40 1.47 -0.03
C VAL A 276 -0.64 2.69 -0.55
N PHE A 277 0.36 3.12 0.19
CA PHE A 277 1.33 4.12 -0.25
C PHE A 277 2.70 3.48 -0.35
N TYR A 278 3.33 3.57 -1.51
CA TYR A 278 4.73 3.18 -1.69
C TYR A 278 5.60 4.43 -1.71
N PHE A 279 6.68 4.40 -0.94
CA PHE A 279 7.67 5.48 -0.87
C PHE A 279 9.08 4.92 -1.06
N ARG A 280 9.72 5.25 -2.19
CA ARG A 280 10.99 4.68 -2.62
C ARG A 280 12.18 5.04 -1.72
N PRO A 281 12.39 6.28 -1.22
CA PRO A 281 13.55 6.60 -0.38
C PRO A 281 13.69 5.68 0.84
N GLY A 282 14.92 5.33 1.23
CA GLY A 282 15.14 4.62 2.50
C GLY A 282 15.96 3.33 2.49
N HIS A 283 17.09 3.29 1.76
CA HIS A 283 18.03 2.17 1.83
C HIS A 283 18.63 2.03 3.25
N GLU A 284 18.94 0.81 3.67
CA GLU A 284 19.39 0.48 5.04
C GLU A 284 20.74 1.09 5.42
N THR A 285 21.59 1.39 4.45
CA THR A 285 22.95 1.94 4.68
C THR A 285 23.03 3.44 4.51
N TYR A 286 21.91 4.12 4.22
CA TYR A 286 21.85 5.57 4.07
C TYR A 286 20.86 6.16 5.08
N GLY A 287 21.27 7.22 5.77
CA GLY A 287 20.53 7.84 6.87
C GLY A 287 19.29 8.66 6.47
N VAL A 288 18.53 8.23 5.46
CA VAL A 288 17.38 8.94 4.88
C VAL A 288 16.34 9.33 5.92
N TYR A 289 16.09 8.47 6.90
CA TYR A 289 15.09 8.75 7.96
C TYR A 289 15.65 9.53 9.16
N PHE A 290 16.79 10.19 8.99
CA PHE A 290 17.20 11.33 9.82
C PHE A 290 16.88 12.68 9.13
N GLU A 291 16.60 12.67 7.83
CA GLU A 291 16.27 13.86 7.07
C GLU A 291 14.83 14.33 7.35
N PRO A 292 14.59 15.66 7.49
CA PRO A 292 13.27 16.18 7.87
C PRO A 292 12.20 15.96 6.80
N THR A 293 12.54 16.04 5.50
CA THR A 293 11.56 15.94 4.42
C THR A 293 11.00 14.52 4.25
N PRO A 294 11.81 13.44 4.18
CA PRO A 294 11.28 12.08 4.20
C PRO A 294 10.42 11.77 5.43
N LEU A 295 10.83 12.24 6.62
CA LEU A 295 10.04 12.08 7.85
C LEU A 295 8.71 12.85 7.78
N LYS A 296 8.70 14.04 7.16
CA LYS A 296 7.46 14.81 6.93
C LYS A 296 6.51 14.08 6.00
N VAL A 297 7.02 13.44 4.95
CA VAL A 297 6.22 12.59 4.06
C VAL A 297 5.59 11.43 4.84
N LEU A 298 6.36 10.72 5.70
CA LEU A 298 5.82 9.62 6.51
C LEU A 298 4.80 10.09 7.54
N GLU A 299 5.01 11.23 8.19
CA GLU A 299 4.03 11.84 9.09
C GLU A 299 2.71 12.11 8.37
N ASN A 300 2.76 12.82 7.23
CA ASN A 300 1.60 13.17 6.44
C ASN A 300 0.87 11.91 5.93
N ALA A 301 1.62 10.93 5.42
CA ALA A 301 1.08 9.66 4.94
C ALA A 301 0.37 8.90 6.06
N SER A 302 0.99 8.83 7.25
CA SER A 302 0.38 8.17 8.42
C SER A 302 -0.92 8.84 8.83
N ARG A 303 -0.96 10.18 8.89
CA ARG A 303 -2.17 10.94 9.23
C ARG A 303 -3.28 10.75 8.22
N TRP A 304 -2.96 10.87 6.93
CA TRP A 304 -3.94 10.75 5.85
C TRP A 304 -4.50 9.33 5.75
N LEU A 305 -3.63 8.32 5.78
CA LEU A 305 -4.02 6.92 5.75
C LEU A 305 -4.78 6.48 7.00
N GLY A 306 -4.52 7.12 8.14
CA GLY A 306 -5.23 6.93 9.39
C GLY A 306 -6.50 7.78 9.55
N GLY A 307 -6.87 8.58 8.53
CA GLY A 307 -8.11 9.36 8.51
C GLY A 307 -8.08 10.67 9.29
N GLN A 308 -6.90 11.19 9.69
CA GLN A 308 -6.77 12.50 10.36
C GLN A 308 -6.61 13.68 9.38
N LEU A 309 -6.27 13.44 8.12
CA LEU A 309 -6.20 14.45 7.07
C LEU A 309 -7.23 14.13 5.99
N PRO A 310 -8.00 15.12 5.52
CA PRO A 310 -8.94 14.95 4.43
C PRO A 310 -8.24 14.71 3.08
#